data_9fe92d273e90ca6896dced5c8bd7d1f1
#
_entry.id   9fe92d273e90ca6896dced5c8bd7d1f1
#
_cell.length_a   1.000
_cell.length_b   1.000
_cell.length_c   1.000
_cell.angle_alpha   90.00
_cell.angle_beta   90.00
_cell.angle_gamma   90.00
#
_symmetry.space_group_name_H-M   'P 1'
#
loop_
_entity.id
_entity.type
_entity.pdbx_description
1 polymer ?
#
loop_
_entity_poly.entity_id
_entity_poly.type
_entity_poly.pdbx_seq_one_letter_code
_entity_poly.pdbx_strand_id
1 'polypeptide(L)'
;MIVPPGSLTFNTVITKLKAGQQIFSNTVMTPDLEAAKKACEGQDFIWIEMQHSTMTWRETQQLIKVVAEAGCIPFVRVPSANVGDILKACDAGALGIVVPMVESVEEARNAVLFSKFPIGHRDHPNAKPWGRRSSGGSIQAGSLWGNGYATNANNNILVMIQIESPAGVGVIDNILNEVEGIDIVMVASNDFSMFAGDRDGSASYNAREKVVRESVLSHGKILAGPSSWRDRPGYMLFQGPRTAKTTGYEKN
;
A
#
# COMPACT_ATOMS: atom_id res chain seq x y z
N MET A 1 -12.58 2.96 5.87
CA MET A 1 -12.59 1.49 5.64
C MET A 1 -13.67 0.84 6.49
N ILE A 2 -14.74 0.35 5.89
CA ILE A 2 -15.83 -0.34 6.60
C ILE A 2 -15.66 -1.84 6.32
N VAL A 3 -15.26 -2.61 7.33
CA VAL A 3 -15.26 -4.08 7.25
C VAL A 3 -16.66 -4.55 7.68
N PRO A 4 -17.37 -5.30 6.84
CA PRO A 4 -18.69 -5.82 7.20
C PRO A 4 -18.65 -6.66 8.49
N PRO A 5 -19.71 -6.63 9.33
CA PRO A 5 -19.80 -7.50 10.49
C PRO A 5 -19.63 -8.97 10.10
N GLY A 6 -18.81 -9.71 10.85
CA GLY A 6 -18.55 -11.14 10.59
C GLY A 6 -17.44 -11.42 9.56
N SER A 7 -16.82 -10.40 8.95
CA SER A 7 -15.66 -10.60 8.08
C SER A 7 -14.42 -10.99 8.88
N LEU A 8 -13.67 -11.97 8.38
CA LEU A 8 -12.37 -12.33 8.92
C LEU A 8 -11.35 -11.25 8.59
N THR A 9 -10.67 -10.72 9.60
CA THR A 9 -9.56 -9.78 9.45
C THR A 9 -8.26 -10.49 9.80
N PHE A 10 -7.46 -10.80 8.77
CA PHE A 10 -6.13 -11.38 8.92
C PHE A 10 -5.00 -10.37 8.65
N ASN A 11 -5.32 -9.17 8.15
CA ASN A 11 -4.37 -8.08 8.01
C ASN A 11 -4.33 -7.23 9.29
N THR A 12 -3.35 -7.48 10.14
CA THR A 12 -3.18 -6.79 11.42
C THR A 12 -2.89 -5.29 11.28
N VAL A 13 -2.35 -4.84 10.14
CA VAL A 13 -2.16 -3.41 9.85
C VAL A 13 -3.49 -2.66 9.86
N ILE A 14 -4.56 -3.26 9.30
CA ILE A 14 -5.90 -2.67 9.31
C ILE A 14 -6.40 -2.46 10.74
N THR A 15 -6.23 -3.46 11.59
CA THR A 15 -6.67 -3.40 12.99
C THR A 15 -5.93 -2.29 13.76
N LYS A 16 -4.61 -2.20 13.57
CA LYS A 16 -3.78 -1.19 14.21
C LYS A 16 -4.11 0.23 13.72
N LEU A 17 -4.28 0.42 12.41
CA LEU A 17 -4.69 1.73 11.84
C LEU A 17 -6.05 2.17 12.37
N LYS A 18 -7.02 1.26 12.50
CA LYS A 18 -8.33 1.56 13.11
C LYS A 18 -8.23 1.94 14.59
N ALA A 19 -7.24 1.43 15.29
CA ALA A 19 -6.95 1.80 16.67
C ALA A 19 -6.14 3.09 16.80
N GLY A 20 -5.89 3.82 15.69
CA GLY A 20 -5.11 5.06 15.67
C GLY A 20 -3.61 4.86 15.89
N GLN A 21 -3.09 3.67 15.67
CA GLN A 21 -1.68 3.37 15.83
C GLN A 21 -0.89 3.68 14.56
N GLN A 22 0.27 4.26 14.73
CA GLN A 22 1.25 4.44 13.66
C GLN A 22 1.90 3.11 13.28
N ILE A 23 2.05 2.87 11.98
CA ILE A 23 2.48 1.61 11.37
C ILE A 23 3.84 1.79 10.70
N PHE A 24 4.76 0.86 10.93
CA PHE A 24 6.14 0.91 10.44
C PHE A 24 6.56 -0.36 9.72
N SER A 25 7.55 -0.21 8.82
CA SER A 25 8.10 -1.32 8.04
C SER A 25 9.61 -1.32 8.00
N ASN A 26 10.17 -2.44 7.58
CA ASN A 26 11.48 -2.49 6.93
C ASN A 26 11.29 -2.79 5.43
N THR A 27 12.30 -2.47 4.62
CA THR A 27 12.31 -2.74 3.18
C THR A 27 13.20 -3.94 2.88
N VAL A 28 12.71 -4.85 2.03
CA VAL A 28 13.46 -6.00 1.50
C VAL A 28 13.62 -5.83 0.01
N MET A 29 14.88 -5.87 -0.46
CA MET A 29 15.27 -5.66 -1.87
C MET A 29 16.04 -6.86 -2.46
N THR A 30 16.24 -7.90 -1.68
CA THR A 30 16.98 -9.11 -2.08
C THR A 30 16.20 -10.36 -1.69
N PRO A 31 16.37 -11.50 -2.38
CA PRO A 31 15.64 -12.74 -2.08
C PRO A 31 16.22 -13.51 -0.88
N ASP A 32 16.78 -12.82 0.09
CA ASP A 32 17.30 -13.40 1.32
C ASP A 32 16.18 -13.62 2.34
N LEU A 33 15.77 -14.87 2.50
CA LEU A 33 14.64 -15.26 3.36
C LEU A 33 14.93 -15.05 4.85
N GLU A 34 16.16 -15.29 5.29
CA GLU A 34 16.54 -15.09 6.70
C GLU A 34 16.61 -13.60 7.03
N ALA A 35 17.16 -12.79 6.13
CA ALA A 35 17.16 -11.34 6.29
C ALA A 35 15.71 -10.77 6.31
N ALA A 36 14.83 -11.30 5.46
CA ALA A 36 13.43 -10.90 5.43
C ALA A 36 12.70 -11.26 6.73
N LYS A 37 12.94 -12.45 7.28
CA LYS A 37 12.41 -12.86 8.57
C LYS A 37 12.90 -11.96 9.71
N LYS A 38 14.19 -11.67 9.74
CA LYS A 38 14.79 -10.75 10.72
C LYS A 38 14.25 -9.32 10.57
N ALA A 39 14.00 -8.88 9.33
CA ALA A 39 13.44 -7.57 9.06
C ALA A 39 12.04 -7.36 9.68
N CYS A 40 11.31 -8.44 10.01
CA CYS A 40 10.01 -8.40 10.67
C CYS A 40 10.10 -7.98 12.15
N GLU A 41 11.25 -8.12 12.78
CA GLU A 41 11.39 -7.86 14.21
C GLU A 41 11.03 -6.40 14.56
N GLY A 42 10.00 -6.23 15.40
CA GLY A 42 9.51 -4.91 15.81
C GLY A 42 8.80 -4.08 14.75
N GLN A 43 8.48 -4.66 13.59
CA GLN A 43 7.75 -4.01 12.51
C GLN A 43 6.31 -4.55 12.39
N ASP A 44 5.46 -3.77 11.71
CA ASP A 44 4.06 -4.13 11.48
C ASP A 44 3.86 -4.78 10.12
N PHE A 45 4.65 -4.36 9.13
CA PHE A 45 4.65 -4.92 7.78
C PHE A 45 6.05 -4.90 7.19
N ILE A 46 6.24 -5.64 6.11
CA ILE A 46 7.46 -5.62 5.32
C ILE A 46 7.14 -5.09 3.93
N TRP A 47 7.91 -4.11 3.51
CA TRP A 47 7.90 -3.56 2.17
C TRP A 47 8.79 -4.40 1.27
N ILE A 48 8.21 -5.23 0.41
CA ILE A 48 8.92 -6.03 -0.59
C ILE A 48 9.01 -5.20 -1.87
N GLU A 49 10.22 -4.90 -2.28
CA GLU A 49 10.52 -3.95 -3.34
C GLU A 49 10.70 -4.65 -4.68
N MET A 50 9.78 -4.43 -5.64
CA MET A 50 9.87 -5.01 -6.98
C MET A 50 10.14 -3.96 -8.07
N GLN A 51 9.98 -2.67 -7.79
CA GLN A 51 10.24 -1.60 -8.75
C GLN A 51 11.75 -1.39 -8.98
N HIS A 52 12.53 -1.35 -7.89
CA HIS A 52 13.95 -1.05 -7.92
C HIS A 52 14.83 -2.24 -7.50
N SER A 53 14.34 -3.45 -7.70
CA SER A 53 15.09 -4.68 -7.46
C SER A 53 15.09 -5.58 -8.70
N THR A 54 16.00 -6.56 -8.70
CA THR A 54 16.07 -7.57 -9.76
C THR A 54 15.39 -8.88 -9.38
N MET A 55 14.59 -8.86 -8.28
CA MET A 55 13.88 -10.04 -7.81
C MET A 55 12.83 -10.52 -8.80
N THR A 56 12.70 -11.82 -8.91
CA THR A 56 11.65 -12.47 -9.69
C THR A 56 10.37 -12.65 -8.87
N TRP A 57 9.24 -12.89 -9.55
CA TRP A 57 7.97 -13.19 -8.87
C TRP A 57 8.02 -14.46 -8.04
N ARG A 58 8.88 -15.45 -8.41
CA ARG A 58 9.09 -16.66 -7.61
C ARG A 58 9.75 -16.33 -6.27
N GLU A 59 10.80 -15.54 -6.29
CA GLU A 59 11.50 -15.09 -5.08
C GLU A 59 10.59 -14.22 -4.21
N THR A 60 9.87 -13.29 -4.83
CA THR A 60 8.88 -12.44 -4.13
C THR A 60 7.83 -13.26 -3.40
N GLN A 61 7.34 -14.33 -4.02
CA GLN A 61 6.38 -15.23 -3.40
C GLN A 61 6.96 -15.96 -2.18
N GLN A 62 8.21 -16.39 -2.24
CA GLN A 62 8.90 -17.00 -1.09
C GLN A 62 9.07 -15.98 0.05
N LEU A 63 9.42 -14.74 -0.26
CA LEU A 63 9.50 -13.65 0.70
C LEU A 63 8.14 -13.36 1.36
N ILE A 64 7.06 -13.27 0.57
CA ILE A 64 5.70 -13.08 1.09
C ILE A 64 5.35 -14.17 2.11
N LYS A 65 5.65 -15.43 1.78
CA LYS A 65 5.40 -16.55 2.69
C LYS A 65 6.17 -16.41 4.00
N VAL A 66 7.48 -16.18 3.94
CA VAL A 66 8.34 -16.07 5.12
C VAL A 66 7.94 -14.88 6.00
N VAL A 67 7.61 -13.73 5.38
CA VAL A 67 7.13 -12.53 6.09
C VAL A 67 5.81 -12.80 6.81
N ALA A 68 4.87 -13.47 6.15
CA ALA A 68 3.59 -13.84 6.77
C ALA A 68 3.76 -14.83 7.92
N GLU A 69 4.61 -15.86 7.74
CA GLU A 69 4.94 -16.83 8.79
C GLU A 69 5.69 -16.21 9.99
N ALA A 70 6.42 -15.12 9.76
CA ALA A 70 7.05 -14.32 10.81
C ALA A 70 6.08 -13.38 11.56
N GLY A 71 4.80 -13.32 11.13
CA GLY A 71 3.75 -12.51 11.77
C GLY A 71 3.68 -11.06 11.28
N CYS A 72 4.43 -10.70 10.24
CA CYS A 72 4.33 -9.40 9.55
C CYS A 72 3.37 -9.46 8.36
N ILE A 73 2.85 -8.31 7.96
CA ILE A 73 2.02 -8.21 6.76
C ILE A 73 2.89 -7.90 5.54
N PRO A 74 2.87 -8.75 4.48
CA PRO A 74 3.63 -8.48 3.28
C PRO A 74 2.94 -7.42 2.41
N PHE A 75 3.62 -6.30 2.20
CA PHE A 75 3.30 -5.28 1.19
C PHE A 75 4.27 -5.42 0.03
N VAL A 76 3.78 -5.38 -1.20
CA VAL A 76 4.60 -5.44 -2.41
C VAL A 76 4.48 -4.13 -3.16
N ARG A 77 5.60 -3.42 -3.35
CA ARG A 77 5.65 -2.37 -4.34
C ARG A 77 5.87 -3.01 -5.71
N VAL A 78 4.82 -2.96 -6.53
CA VAL A 78 4.86 -3.49 -7.89
C VAL A 78 5.72 -2.60 -8.80
N PRO A 79 6.26 -3.13 -9.90
CA PRO A 79 7.08 -2.34 -10.84
C PRO A 79 6.35 -1.12 -11.41
N SER A 80 5.05 -1.23 -11.64
CA SER A 80 4.22 -0.17 -12.23
C SER A 80 2.73 -0.43 -11.98
N ALA A 81 1.86 0.49 -12.45
CA ALA A 81 0.41 0.31 -12.48
C ALA A 81 -0.07 -0.76 -13.48
N ASN A 82 0.80 -1.66 -13.90
CA ASN A 82 0.50 -2.73 -14.85
C ASN A 82 -0.39 -3.79 -14.22
N VAL A 83 -1.42 -4.19 -14.95
CA VAL A 83 -2.41 -5.18 -14.52
C VAL A 83 -1.77 -6.50 -14.10
N GLY A 84 -0.80 -7.00 -14.91
CA GLY A 84 -0.13 -8.27 -14.65
C GLY A 84 0.68 -8.27 -13.36
N ASP A 85 1.31 -7.17 -13.02
CA ASP A 85 2.12 -7.02 -11.81
C ASP A 85 1.25 -6.95 -10.56
N ILE A 86 0.16 -6.18 -10.61
CA ILE A 86 -0.82 -6.09 -9.52
C ILE A 86 -1.44 -7.46 -9.24
N LEU A 87 -1.89 -8.17 -10.29
CA LEU A 87 -2.46 -9.51 -10.15
C LEU A 87 -1.46 -10.49 -9.53
N LYS A 88 -0.20 -10.52 -10.00
CA LYS A 88 0.82 -11.43 -9.46
C LYS A 88 1.13 -11.16 -7.99
N ALA A 89 1.22 -9.89 -7.58
CA ALA A 89 1.43 -9.54 -6.18
C ALA A 89 0.28 -10.06 -5.29
N CYS A 90 -0.96 -9.83 -5.71
CA CYS A 90 -2.14 -10.34 -5.00
C CYS A 90 -2.18 -11.88 -4.96
N ASP A 91 -1.88 -12.54 -6.08
CA ASP A 91 -1.93 -14.00 -6.20
C ASP A 91 -0.82 -14.68 -5.42
N ALA A 92 0.34 -14.04 -5.29
CA ALA A 92 1.41 -14.47 -4.41
C ALA A 92 1.05 -14.35 -2.91
N GLY A 93 0.01 -13.59 -2.55
CA GLY A 93 -0.49 -13.47 -1.18
C GLY A 93 -0.16 -12.15 -0.48
N ALA A 94 0.27 -11.12 -1.20
CA ALA A 94 0.43 -9.79 -0.62
C ALA A 94 -0.90 -9.24 -0.07
N LEU A 95 -0.86 -8.58 1.07
CA LEU A 95 -2.01 -7.89 1.69
C LEU A 95 -1.88 -6.37 1.66
N GLY A 96 -0.80 -5.85 1.11
CA GLY A 96 -0.64 -4.47 0.71
C GLY A 96 -0.10 -4.41 -0.71
N ILE A 97 -0.78 -3.69 -1.58
CA ILE A 97 -0.35 -3.45 -2.96
C ILE A 97 0.03 -1.99 -3.06
N VAL A 98 1.31 -1.75 -3.36
CA VAL A 98 1.85 -0.39 -3.51
C VAL A 98 2.11 -0.14 -4.99
N VAL A 99 1.39 0.79 -5.56
CA VAL A 99 1.52 1.19 -6.97
C VAL A 99 2.30 2.49 -7.05
N PRO A 100 3.50 2.49 -7.65
CA PRO A 100 4.34 3.67 -7.77
C PRO A 100 3.84 4.59 -8.89
N MET A 101 4.32 5.84 -8.91
CA MET A 101 4.21 6.78 -10.03
C MET A 101 2.79 6.98 -10.55
N VAL A 102 1.81 7.09 -9.65
CA VAL A 102 0.41 7.29 -10.07
C VAL A 102 0.18 8.74 -10.45
N GLU A 103 -0.12 8.96 -11.73
CA GLU A 103 -0.28 10.28 -12.36
C GLU A 103 -1.65 10.45 -13.07
N SER A 104 -2.51 9.44 -12.96
CA SER A 104 -3.83 9.48 -13.59
C SER A 104 -4.90 8.74 -12.79
N VAL A 105 -6.15 9.12 -12.99
CA VAL A 105 -7.33 8.42 -12.45
C VAL A 105 -7.39 6.98 -12.96
N GLU A 106 -6.95 6.72 -14.18
CA GLU A 106 -6.95 5.38 -14.78
C GLU A 106 -5.96 4.45 -14.06
N GLU A 107 -4.73 4.89 -13.80
CA GLU A 107 -3.72 4.11 -13.05
C GLU A 107 -4.21 3.80 -11.64
N ALA A 108 -4.76 4.80 -10.95
CA ALA A 108 -5.35 4.62 -9.63
C ALA A 108 -6.53 3.64 -9.65
N ARG A 109 -7.38 3.71 -10.68
CA ARG A 109 -8.51 2.77 -10.88
C ARG A 109 -8.00 1.36 -11.14
N ASN A 110 -6.95 1.19 -11.93
CA ASN A 110 -6.31 -0.10 -12.18
C ASN A 110 -5.74 -0.70 -10.89
N ALA A 111 -5.09 0.12 -10.04
CA ALA A 111 -4.60 -0.33 -8.74
C ALA A 111 -5.70 -1.00 -7.91
N VAL A 112 -6.89 -0.42 -7.87
CA VAL A 112 -8.05 -0.97 -7.13
C VAL A 112 -8.65 -2.17 -7.84
N LEU A 113 -8.98 -2.03 -9.13
CA LEU A 113 -9.71 -3.06 -9.88
C LEU A 113 -8.99 -4.40 -9.90
N PHE A 114 -7.67 -4.39 -10.05
CA PHE A 114 -6.89 -5.62 -10.16
C PHE A 114 -6.35 -6.15 -8.83
N SER A 115 -6.51 -5.38 -7.75
CA SER A 115 -6.27 -5.87 -6.38
C SER A 115 -7.50 -6.55 -5.76
N LYS A 116 -8.69 -6.30 -6.27
CA LYS A 116 -9.95 -6.73 -5.65
C LYS A 116 -10.71 -7.75 -6.52
N PHE A 117 -11.36 -8.71 -5.86
CA PHE A 117 -12.30 -9.61 -6.52
C PHE A 117 -13.63 -8.89 -6.82
N PRO A 118 -14.39 -9.34 -7.84
CA PRO A 118 -15.75 -8.86 -8.05
C PRO A 118 -16.62 -9.12 -6.81
N ILE A 119 -17.29 -8.07 -6.32
CA ILE A 119 -18.22 -8.21 -5.19
C ILE A 119 -19.55 -8.77 -5.67
N GLY A 120 -20.10 -9.71 -4.90
CA GLY A 120 -21.51 -10.05 -4.98
C GLY A 120 -21.95 -10.87 -6.17
N HIS A 121 -21.02 -11.46 -6.89
CA HIS A 121 -21.35 -12.21 -8.11
C HIS A 121 -22.36 -13.36 -7.90
N ARG A 122 -22.35 -14.03 -6.73
CA ARG A 122 -23.26 -15.13 -6.42
C ARG A 122 -24.30 -14.77 -5.36
N ASP A 123 -23.85 -14.08 -4.31
CA ASP A 123 -24.65 -13.83 -3.11
C ASP A 123 -25.36 -12.46 -3.12
N HIS A 124 -24.89 -11.53 -3.98
CA HIS A 124 -25.44 -10.18 -4.13
C HIS A 124 -25.52 -9.80 -5.60
N PRO A 125 -26.44 -10.36 -6.38
CA PRO A 125 -26.51 -10.19 -7.85
C PRO A 125 -26.69 -8.72 -8.30
N ASN A 126 -27.13 -7.84 -7.41
CA ASN A 126 -27.32 -6.41 -7.69
C ASN A 126 -26.11 -5.54 -7.27
N ALA A 127 -25.10 -6.10 -6.63
CA ALA A 127 -23.90 -5.36 -6.30
C ALA A 127 -23.07 -5.12 -7.57
N LYS A 128 -22.59 -3.89 -7.75
CA LYS A 128 -21.68 -3.57 -8.87
C LYS A 128 -20.38 -4.36 -8.68
N PRO A 129 -19.78 -4.90 -9.76
CA PRO A 129 -18.46 -5.50 -9.68
C PRO A 129 -17.46 -4.43 -9.21
N TRP A 130 -16.88 -4.66 -8.05
CA TRP A 130 -15.92 -3.71 -7.46
C TRP A 130 -14.50 -3.94 -7.99
N GLY A 131 -14.14 -5.21 -8.26
CA GLY A 131 -12.84 -5.59 -8.78
C GLY A 131 -12.92 -6.46 -10.03
N ARG A 132 -11.75 -6.73 -10.61
CA ARG A 132 -11.57 -7.56 -11.81
C ARG A 132 -10.56 -8.68 -11.61
N ARG A 133 -10.13 -8.94 -10.37
CA ARG A 133 -9.24 -10.03 -10.05
C ARG A 133 -9.94 -11.37 -10.32
N SER A 134 -9.26 -12.28 -11.04
CA SER A 134 -9.82 -13.61 -11.35
C SER A 134 -9.67 -14.58 -10.17
N SER A 135 -10.51 -15.60 -10.13
CA SER A 135 -10.56 -16.57 -9.02
C SER A 135 -9.33 -17.48 -8.93
N GLY A 136 -8.59 -17.66 -10.03
CA GLY A 136 -7.39 -18.54 -10.05
C GLY A 136 -6.34 -18.15 -9.02
N GLY A 137 -6.15 -16.86 -8.77
CA GLY A 137 -5.22 -16.35 -7.77
C GLY A 137 -5.59 -16.63 -6.32
N SER A 138 -6.83 -17.05 -6.04
CA SER A 138 -7.25 -17.37 -4.68
C SER A 138 -6.63 -18.67 -4.14
N ILE A 139 -6.16 -19.57 -5.00
CA ILE A 139 -5.61 -20.88 -4.60
C ILE A 139 -4.35 -20.70 -3.78
N GLN A 140 -3.39 -19.95 -4.28
CA GLN A 140 -2.08 -19.79 -3.65
C GLN A 140 -2.12 -18.85 -2.45
N ALA A 141 -2.71 -17.69 -2.59
CA ALA A 141 -2.94 -16.78 -1.46
C ALA A 141 -3.83 -17.44 -0.39
N GLY A 142 -4.81 -18.26 -0.80
CA GLY A 142 -5.65 -19.04 0.10
C GLY A 142 -4.88 -20.11 0.89
N SER A 143 -3.86 -20.72 0.31
CA SER A 143 -2.97 -21.66 1.05
C SER A 143 -2.17 -20.96 2.16
N LEU A 144 -1.87 -19.69 1.98
CA LEU A 144 -1.13 -18.89 2.97
C LEU A 144 -2.06 -18.33 4.06
N TRP A 145 -3.22 -17.76 3.66
CA TRP A 145 -4.12 -17.04 4.57
C TRP A 145 -5.31 -17.87 5.06
N GLY A 146 -5.40 -19.12 4.60
CA GLY A 146 -6.39 -20.09 5.06
C GLY A 146 -7.74 -20.02 4.36
N ASN A 147 -8.64 -20.91 4.82
CA ASN A 147 -10.01 -21.01 4.30
C ASN A 147 -10.77 -19.70 4.56
N GLY A 148 -11.43 -19.19 3.53
CA GLY A 148 -12.13 -17.91 3.60
C GLY A 148 -11.33 -16.72 3.03
N TYR A 149 -10.10 -16.93 2.56
CA TYR A 149 -9.34 -15.86 1.89
C TYR A 149 -10.13 -15.22 0.75
N ALA A 150 -10.65 -16.01 -0.19
CA ALA A 150 -11.35 -15.50 -1.36
C ALA A 150 -12.56 -14.62 -1.01
N THR A 151 -13.28 -14.98 0.07
CA THR A 151 -14.47 -14.24 0.53
C THR A 151 -14.09 -12.94 1.27
N ASN A 152 -12.93 -12.93 1.92
CA ASN A 152 -12.50 -11.81 2.78
C ASN A 152 -11.34 -10.99 2.20
N ALA A 153 -10.75 -11.38 1.08
CA ALA A 153 -9.59 -10.74 0.50
C ALA A 153 -9.78 -9.24 0.26
N ASN A 154 -10.93 -8.83 -0.27
CA ASN A 154 -11.23 -7.43 -0.55
C ASN A 154 -11.15 -6.53 0.69
N ASN A 155 -11.49 -7.07 1.86
CA ASN A 155 -11.44 -6.36 3.14
C ASN A 155 -10.06 -6.41 3.81
N ASN A 156 -9.15 -7.23 3.30
CA ASN A 156 -7.82 -7.45 3.89
C ASN A 156 -6.67 -6.96 3.00
N ILE A 157 -6.90 -6.73 1.70
CA ILE A 157 -5.91 -6.14 0.81
C ILE A 157 -6.02 -4.63 0.88
N LEU A 158 -4.94 -3.96 1.31
CA LEU A 158 -4.80 -2.52 1.29
C LEU A 158 -4.21 -2.08 -0.04
N VAL A 159 -4.85 -1.09 -0.68
CA VAL A 159 -4.36 -0.49 -1.91
C VAL A 159 -3.73 0.86 -1.58
N MET A 160 -2.43 0.96 -1.83
CA MET A 160 -1.62 2.16 -1.66
C MET A 160 -1.19 2.67 -3.04
N ILE A 161 -1.35 3.96 -3.26
CA ILE A 161 -0.77 4.65 -4.41
C ILE A 161 0.33 5.60 -3.95
N GLN A 162 1.38 5.78 -4.76
CA GLN A 162 2.43 6.75 -4.49
C GLN A 162 2.25 7.97 -5.38
N ILE A 163 2.23 9.14 -4.74
CA ILE A 163 2.28 10.44 -5.40
C ILE A 163 3.72 10.95 -5.29
N GLU A 164 4.39 11.01 -6.44
CA GLU A 164 5.84 11.19 -6.53
C GLU A 164 6.24 12.37 -7.43
N SER A 165 5.30 12.90 -8.20
CA SER A 165 5.58 13.91 -9.22
C SER A 165 4.61 15.09 -9.18
N PRO A 166 4.95 16.24 -9.80
CA PRO A 166 4.01 17.34 -9.97
C PRO A 166 2.72 16.95 -10.71
N ALA A 167 2.78 16.01 -11.65
CA ALA A 167 1.60 15.50 -12.35
C ALA A 167 0.66 14.77 -11.39
N GLY A 168 1.19 13.87 -10.54
CA GLY A 168 0.42 13.18 -9.51
C GLY A 168 -0.21 14.15 -8.50
N VAL A 169 0.50 15.19 -8.09
CA VAL A 169 -0.05 16.27 -7.23
C VAL A 169 -1.22 16.97 -7.91
N GLY A 170 -1.12 17.25 -9.22
CA GLY A 170 -2.18 17.94 -9.97
C GLY A 170 -3.48 17.16 -10.13
N VAL A 171 -3.45 15.82 -9.94
CA VAL A 171 -4.62 14.96 -10.16
C VAL A 171 -5.11 14.25 -8.88
N ILE A 172 -4.48 14.47 -7.73
CA ILE A 172 -4.81 13.72 -6.50
C ILE A 172 -6.28 13.88 -6.07
N ASP A 173 -6.85 15.08 -6.17
CA ASP A 173 -8.26 15.30 -5.82
C ASP A 173 -9.19 14.55 -6.77
N ASN A 174 -8.91 14.57 -8.09
CA ASN A 174 -9.68 13.80 -9.07
C ASN A 174 -9.61 12.31 -8.77
N ILE A 175 -8.41 11.80 -8.47
CA ILE A 175 -8.21 10.40 -8.10
C ILE A 175 -9.09 10.03 -6.90
N LEU A 176 -9.02 10.80 -5.82
CA LEU A 176 -9.72 10.48 -4.57
C LEU A 176 -11.25 10.68 -4.66
N ASN A 177 -11.72 11.57 -5.53
CA ASN A 177 -13.13 11.76 -5.81
C ASN A 177 -13.72 10.65 -6.70
N GLU A 178 -12.96 10.16 -7.69
CA GLU A 178 -13.49 9.25 -8.71
C GLU A 178 -13.18 7.77 -8.45
N VAL A 179 -12.15 7.47 -7.64
CA VAL A 179 -11.68 6.10 -7.43
C VAL A 179 -11.96 5.65 -6.00
N GLU A 180 -13.05 4.91 -5.84
CA GLU A 180 -13.32 4.20 -4.59
C GLU A 180 -12.35 3.02 -4.41
N GLY A 181 -11.94 2.74 -3.17
CA GLY A 181 -11.13 1.57 -2.82
C GLY A 181 -9.63 1.84 -2.68
N ILE A 182 -9.16 3.07 -2.90
CA ILE A 182 -7.84 3.49 -2.44
C ILE A 182 -7.90 3.64 -0.92
N ASP A 183 -7.00 2.97 -0.23
CA ASP A 183 -6.91 2.97 1.23
C ASP A 183 -5.85 3.95 1.73
N ILE A 184 -4.71 4.01 1.06
CA ILE A 184 -3.50 4.71 1.48
C ILE A 184 -2.94 5.52 0.32
N VAL A 185 -2.52 6.75 0.60
CA VAL A 185 -1.72 7.57 -0.33
C VAL A 185 -0.38 7.86 0.32
N MET A 186 0.69 7.58 -0.39
CA MET A 186 2.05 7.82 0.07
C MET A 186 2.71 8.96 -0.70
N VAL A 187 3.31 9.89 0.04
CA VAL A 187 4.28 10.83 -0.54
C VAL A 187 5.65 10.15 -0.52
N ALA A 188 6.16 9.78 -1.70
CA ALA A 188 7.49 9.18 -1.86
C ALA A 188 8.55 10.28 -1.97
N SER A 189 9.07 10.71 -0.82
CA SER A 189 9.80 11.97 -0.62
C SER A 189 10.99 12.21 -1.56
N ASN A 190 11.73 11.15 -1.93
CA ASN A 190 12.90 11.29 -2.80
C ASN A 190 12.50 11.64 -4.23
N ASP A 191 11.61 10.85 -4.83
CA ASP A 191 11.12 11.08 -6.18
C ASP A 191 10.27 12.34 -6.26
N PHE A 192 9.51 12.63 -5.21
CA PHE A 192 8.73 13.86 -5.05
C PHE A 192 9.60 15.13 -5.13
N SER A 193 10.85 15.07 -4.61
CA SER A 193 11.86 16.11 -4.76
C SER A 193 12.49 16.09 -6.15
N MET A 194 12.88 14.90 -6.61
CA MET A 194 13.65 14.72 -7.84
C MET A 194 12.88 15.20 -9.07
N PHE A 195 11.63 14.79 -9.23
CA PHE A 195 10.80 15.16 -10.39
C PHE A 195 10.39 16.63 -10.40
N ALA A 196 10.38 17.29 -9.27
CA ALA A 196 10.09 18.71 -9.20
C ALA A 196 11.36 19.60 -9.20
N GLY A 197 12.54 19.01 -9.07
CA GLY A 197 13.81 19.74 -9.03
C GLY A 197 14.00 20.56 -7.74
N ASP A 198 13.38 20.15 -6.63
CA ASP A 198 13.49 20.83 -5.33
C ASP A 198 13.95 19.88 -4.20
N ARG A 199 13.84 20.30 -2.96
CA ARG A 199 14.30 19.52 -1.80
C ARG A 199 13.25 19.47 -0.70
N ASP A 200 13.21 18.37 0.05
CA ASP A 200 12.41 18.27 1.28
C ASP A 200 12.71 19.48 2.20
N GLY A 201 11.65 20.13 2.66
CA GLY A 201 11.72 21.34 3.48
C GLY A 201 11.80 22.66 2.70
N SER A 202 11.97 22.65 1.36
CA SER A 202 11.84 23.87 0.56
C SER A 202 10.40 24.37 0.53
N ALA A 203 10.16 25.66 0.28
CA ALA A 203 8.81 26.23 0.22
C ALA A 203 7.95 25.56 -0.87
N SER A 204 8.54 25.27 -2.04
CA SER A 204 7.84 24.57 -3.14
C SER A 204 7.48 23.14 -2.79
N TYR A 205 8.40 22.41 -2.16
CA TYR A 205 8.15 21.05 -1.67
C TYR A 205 7.02 21.03 -0.64
N ASN A 206 7.13 21.88 0.38
CA ASN A 206 6.13 21.95 1.45
C ASN A 206 4.74 22.35 0.93
N ALA A 207 4.68 23.23 -0.07
CA ALA A 207 3.40 23.61 -0.69
C ALA A 207 2.74 22.43 -1.40
N ARG A 208 3.52 21.63 -2.18
CA ARG A 208 2.99 20.42 -2.85
C ARG A 208 2.63 19.32 -1.86
N GLU A 209 3.48 19.06 -0.85
CA GLU A 209 3.18 18.10 0.21
C GLU A 209 1.89 18.46 0.93
N LYS A 210 1.69 19.74 1.23
CA LYS A 210 0.46 20.24 1.85
C LYS A 210 -0.78 19.94 1.00
N VAL A 211 -0.71 20.13 -0.32
CA VAL A 211 -1.82 19.80 -1.23
C VAL A 211 -2.17 18.32 -1.12
N VAL A 212 -1.20 17.42 -1.24
CA VAL A 212 -1.44 15.97 -1.13
C VAL A 212 -1.98 15.62 0.25
N ARG A 213 -1.37 16.11 1.32
CA ARG A 213 -1.79 15.83 2.69
C ARG A 213 -3.22 16.28 2.96
N GLU A 214 -3.57 17.49 2.59
CA GLU A 214 -4.92 18.05 2.80
C GLU A 214 -5.97 17.27 1.99
N SER A 215 -5.67 16.94 0.72
CA SER A 215 -6.54 16.11 -0.10
C SER A 215 -6.77 14.73 0.52
N VAL A 216 -5.71 14.05 0.92
CA VAL A 216 -5.79 12.71 1.51
C VAL A 216 -6.61 12.70 2.79
N LEU A 217 -6.35 13.65 3.68
CA LEU A 217 -7.03 13.73 4.99
C LEU A 217 -8.50 14.14 4.85
N SER A 218 -8.84 15.06 3.94
CA SER A 218 -10.23 15.47 3.69
C SER A 218 -11.08 14.33 3.12
N HIS A 219 -10.47 13.40 2.39
CA HIS A 219 -11.14 12.19 1.89
C HIS A 219 -11.10 11.01 2.89
N GLY A 220 -10.61 11.23 4.12
CA GLY A 220 -10.54 10.20 5.16
C GLY A 220 -9.63 9.02 4.83
N LYS A 221 -8.62 9.24 3.98
CA LYS A 221 -7.65 8.20 3.60
C LYS A 221 -6.45 8.23 4.54
N ILE A 222 -5.68 7.13 4.54
CA ILE A 222 -4.44 7.02 5.31
C ILE A 222 -3.32 7.72 4.55
N LEU A 223 -2.62 8.62 5.23
CA LEU A 223 -1.44 9.27 4.68
C LEU A 223 -0.19 8.52 5.09
N ALA A 224 0.68 8.23 4.11
CA ALA A 224 1.93 7.51 4.30
C ALA A 224 3.13 8.32 3.80
N GLY A 225 4.31 8.02 4.37
CA GLY A 225 5.57 8.66 4.01
C GLY A 225 6.77 7.90 4.57
N PRO A 226 8.00 8.46 4.48
CA PRO A 226 9.17 7.86 5.11
C PRO A 226 9.06 7.89 6.63
N SER A 227 9.69 6.94 7.31
CA SER A 227 9.62 6.84 8.79
C SER A 227 10.23 8.03 9.53
N SER A 228 11.08 8.81 8.87
CA SER A 228 11.59 10.10 9.37
C SER A 228 10.49 11.15 9.57
N TRP A 229 9.31 10.97 8.97
CA TRP A 229 8.16 11.88 9.05
C TRP A 229 7.13 11.52 10.13
N ARG A 230 7.44 10.56 11.01
CA ARG A 230 6.47 10.09 12.02
C ARG A 230 5.91 11.18 12.92
N ASP A 231 6.61 12.30 13.07
CA ASP A 231 6.17 13.45 13.88
C ASP A 231 5.40 14.49 13.04
N ARG A 232 5.29 14.30 11.71
CA ARG A 232 4.50 15.19 10.84
C ARG A 232 3.00 14.92 11.02
N PRO A 233 2.16 15.98 11.07
CA PRO A 233 0.73 15.81 11.27
C PRO A 233 0.04 14.98 10.19
N GLY A 234 -0.81 14.05 10.60
CA GLY A 234 -1.66 13.25 9.72
C GLY A 234 -1.00 11.98 9.15
N TYR A 235 0.32 11.82 9.27
CA TYR A 235 1.00 10.62 8.79
C TYR A 235 0.82 9.44 9.74
N MET A 236 0.38 8.30 9.21
CA MET A 236 0.04 7.11 9.99
C MET A 236 0.75 5.84 9.56
N LEU A 237 1.24 5.76 8.32
CA LEU A 237 1.95 4.58 7.81
C LEU A 237 3.30 5.00 7.21
N PHE A 238 4.34 4.23 7.52
CA PHE A 238 5.71 4.64 7.24
C PHE A 238 6.55 3.53 6.57
N GLN A 239 7.20 3.92 5.47
CA GLN A 239 8.30 3.15 4.91
C GLN A 239 9.57 3.46 5.71
N GLY A 240 10.09 2.45 6.36
CA GLY A 240 11.27 2.51 7.21
C GLY A 240 10.97 2.16 8.68
N PRO A 241 12.01 1.85 9.44
CA PRO A 241 11.88 1.33 10.78
C PRO A 241 11.37 2.36 11.79
N ARG A 242 10.69 1.87 12.82
CA ARG A 242 10.20 2.67 13.95
C ARG A 242 11.31 3.47 14.65
N THR A 243 12.54 2.99 14.59
CA THR A 243 13.72 3.59 15.22
C THR A 243 14.43 4.64 14.35
N ALA A 244 13.92 4.94 13.14
CA ALA A 244 14.52 5.95 12.28
C ALA A 244 14.59 7.31 12.99
N LYS A 245 15.65 8.08 12.72
CA LYS A 245 15.73 9.47 13.19
C LYS A 245 14.69 10.31 12.46
N THR A 246 14.01 11.19 13.19
CA THR A 246 13.05 12.11 12.58
C THR A 246 13.77 13.28 11.93
N THR A 247 13.31 13.69 10.77
CA THR A 247 13.67 14.98 10.17
C THR A 247 12.75 16.04 10.79
N GLY A 248 13.35 17.04 11.46
CA GLY A 248 12.59 18.07 12.14
C GLY A 248 11.54 18.70 11.22
N TYR A 249 10.29 18.70 11.68
CA TYR A 249 9.20 19.43 11.06
C TYR A 249 9.10 20.80 11.73
N GLU A 250 9.54 21.85 11.03
CA GLU A 250 9.27 23.20 11.50
C GLU A 250 7.77 23.48 11.33
N LYS A 251 7.10 23.69 12.45
CA LYS A 251 5.70 24.20 12.45
C LYS A 251 5.80 25.67 12.04
N ASN A 252 5.60 25.96 10.76
CA ASN A 252 5.29 27.31 10.30
C ASN A 252 3.79 27.61 10.52
#